data_ba18f2961088548bf08b015f631fe201
#
_entry.id   ba18f2961088548bf08b015f631fe201
#
_cell.length_a   1.000
_cell.length_b   1.000
_cell.length_c   1.000
_cell.angle_alpha   90.00
_cell.angle_beta   90.00
_cell.angle_gamma   90.00
#
_symmetry.space_group_name_H-M   'P 1'
#
loop_
_entity.id
_entity.type
_entity.pdbx_description
1 polymer ?
#
loop_
_entity_poly.entity_id
_entity_poly.type
_entity_poly.pdbx_seq_one_letter_code
_entity_poly.pdbx_strand_id
1 'polypeptide(L)'
;MIKTFCSLFVVVAGLIGVTGCAKPPQLDVTLSLDKPNADVVFVKVKVVNTEDRATVPIAIEVTGQSQANGHWDKSSSLLHPAAFVLNKKEQREITKLWRVPADAARTTLTVKEQETGRLLKTERAEQVFSPAAAPTAKP
;
A
#
# COMPACT_ATOMS: atom_id res chain seq x y z
N MET A 1 -15.34 -9.69 14.87
CA MET A 1 -16.08 -8.66 15.58
C MET A 1 -16.94 -7.82 14.67
N ILE A 2 -16.41 -7.25 13.61
CA ILE A 2 -17.18 -6.43 12.69
C ILE A 2 -18.36 -7.20 12.10
N LYS A 3 -18.14 -8.44 11.76
CA LYS A 3 -19.19 -9.29 11.20
C LYS A 3 -20.35 -9.49 12.18
N THR A 4 -20.02 -9.73 13.41
CA THR A 4 -21.04 -9.94 14.45
C THR A 4 -21.83 -8.66 14.67
N PHE A 5 -21.12 -7.55 14.64
CA PHE A 5 -21.78 -6.26 14.82
C PHE A 5 -22.73 -5.96 13.66
N CYS A 6 -22.28 -6.21 12.44
CA CYS A 6 -23.15 -6.02 11.28
C CYS A 6 -24.39 -6.91 11.36
N SER A 7 -24.20 -8.16 11.73
CA SER A 7 -25.33 -9.08 11.85
C SER A 7 -26.34 -8.61 12.88
N LEU A 8 -25.85 -8.14 14.00
CA LEU A 8 -26.72 -7.65 15.03
C LEU A 8 -27.48 -6.41 14.56
N PHE A 9 -26.77 -5.53 13.85
CA PHE A 9 -27.38 -4.32 13.33
C PHE A 9 -28.48 -4.63 12.31
N VAL A 10 -28.22 -5.60 11.45
CA VAL A 10 -29.19 -6.02 10.46
C VAL A 10 -30.47 -6.51 11.13
N VAL A 11 -30.34 -7.28 12.18
CA VAL A 11 -31.50 -7.80 12.90
C VAL A 11 -32.31 -6.67 13.52
N VAL A 12 -31.63 -5.70 14.09
CA VAL A 12 -32.31 -4.59 14.74
C VAL A 12 -32.92 -3.62 13.74
N ALA A 13 -32.14 -3.31 12.70
CA ALA A 13 -32.58 -2.32 11.73
C ALA A 13 -33.54 -2.88 10.68
N GLY A 14 -33.63 -4.17 10.57
CA GLY A 14 -34.52 -4.80 9.60
C GLY A 14 -34.01 -4.67 8.17
N LEU A 15 -34.61 -3.83 7.40
CA LEU A 15 -34.34 -3.79 5.97
C LEU A 15 -33.11 -2.98 5.59
N ILE A 16 -32.73 -2.04 6.42
CA ILE A 16 -31.75 -1.05 6.02
C ILE A 16 -30.32 -1.53 6.22
N GLY A 17 -30.09 -2.35 7.20
CA GLY A 17 -28.72 -2.72 7.57
C GLY A 17 -28.00 -3.64 6.60
N VAL A 18 -28.72 -4.29 5.71
CA VAL A 18 -28.11 -5.30 4.85
C VAL A 18 -27.04 -4.71 3.94
N THR A 19 -27.29 -3.56 3.35
CA THR A 19 -26.35 -2.96 2.41
C THR A 19 -25.13 -2.39 3.10
N GLY A 20 -25.26 -1.93 4.34
CA GLY A 20 -24.13 -1.38 5.08
C GLY A 20 -23.16 -2.44 5.57
N CYS A 21 -23.53 -3.71 5.50
CA CYS A 21 -22.70 -4.80 5.99
C CYS A 21 -21.99 -5.57 4.89
N ALA A 22 -21.79 -4.95 3.73
CA ALA A 22 -21.06 -5.59 2.65
C ALA A 22 -19.64 -5.93 3.10
N LYS A 23 -19.24 -7.17 2.84
CA LYS A 23 -17.93 -7.67 3.22
C LYS A 23 -16.84 -6.96 2.41
N PRO A 24 -15.77 -6.47 3.05
CA PRO A 24 -14.68 -5.86 2.31
C PRO A 24 -13.97 -6.88 1.45
N PRO A 25 -13.39 -6.46 0.32
CA PRO A 25 -12.62 -7.36 -0.53
C PRO A 25 -11.41 -7.91 0.22
N GLN A 26 -11.06 -9.16 -0.10
CA GLN A 26 -9.89 -9.82 0.46
C GLN A 26 -8.73 -9.57 -0.48
N LEU A 27 -7.74 -8.86 -0.02
CA LEU A 27 -6.59 -8.49 -0.82
C LEU A 27 -5.30 -8.91 -0.11
N ASP A 28 -4.37 -9.44 -0.89
CA ASP A 28 -2.99 -9.57 -0.45
C ASP A 28 -2.20 -8.43 -1.05
N VAL A 29 -1.50 -7.71 -0.22
CA VAL A 29 -0.78 -6.53 -0.65
C VAL A 29 0.67 -6.64 -0.20
N THR A 30 1.58 -6.37 -1.11
CA THR A 30 3.02 -6.37 -0.82
C THR A 30 3.62 -5.04 -1.24
N LEU A 31 4.40 -4.47 -0.37
CA LEU A 31 5.14 -3.25 -0.63
C LEU A 31 6.63 -3.55 -0.41
N SER A 32 7.45 -3.24 -1.39
CA SER A 32 8.89 -3.46 -1.28
C SER A 32 9.68 -2.30 -1.86
N LEU A 33 10.89 -2.15 -1.34
CA LEU A 33 11.83 -1.13 -1.78
C LEU A 33 13.09 -1.79 -2.31
N ASP A 34 13.62 -1.27 -3.39
CA ASP A 34 14.87 -1.73 -3.96
C ASP A 34 15.68 -0.52 -4.41
N LYS A 35 16.97 -0.54 -4.16
CA LYS A 35 17.84 0.57 -4.54
C LYS A 35 18.92 0.08 -5.51
N PRO A 36 18.65 0.12 -6.80
CA PRO A 36 19.62 -0.35 -7.78
C PRO A 36 20.86 0.53 -7.94
N ASN A 37 20.77 1.79 -7.57
CA ASN A 37 21.92 2.69 -7.59
C ASN A 37 21.76 3.82 -6.57
N ALA A 38 22.74 4.70 -6.50
CA ALA A 38 22.81 5.72 -5.44
C ALA A 38 21.67 6.73 -5.43
N ASP A 39 21.07 6.97 -6.59
CA ASP A 39 20.12 8.06 -6.74
C ASP A 39 18.68 7.63 -6.97
N VAL A 40 18.44 6.34 -6.97
CA VAL A 40 17.13 5.81 -7.37
C VAL A 40 16.67 4.73 -6.40
N VAL A 41 15.43 4.85 -5.97
CA VAL A 41 14.74 3.80 -5.21
C VAL A 41 13.55 3.34 -6.05
N PHE A 42 13.42 2.03 -6.25
CA PHE A 42 12.22 1.47 -6.83
C PHE A 42 11.24 1.12 -5.72
N VAL A 43 10.03 1.64 -5.84
CA VAL A 43 8.92 1.31 -4.95
C VAL A 43 8.03 0.36 -5.72
N LYS A 44 7.91 -0.87 -5.22
CA LYS A 44 7.13 -1.91 -5.89
C LYS A 44 5.91 -2.26 -5.07
N VAL A 45 4.76 -2.20 -5.70
CA VAL A 45 3.48 -2.54 -5.09
C VAL A 45 2.89 -3.71 -5.84
N LYS A 46 2.45 -4.72 -5.12
CA LYS A 46 1.72 -5.83 -5.70
C LYS A 46 0.42 -5.99 -4.94
N VAL A 47 -0.69 -5.99 -5.65
CA VAL A 47 -2.02 -6.17 -5.08
C VAL A 47 -2.65 -7.39 -5.75
N VAL A 48 -3.13 -8.32 -4.96
CA VAL A 48 -3.75 -9.56 -5.44
C VAL A 48 -5.15 -9.66 -4.86
N ASN A 49 -6.13 -9.83 -5.74
CA ASN A 49 -7.48 -10.16 -5.31
C ASN A 49 -7.55 -11.67 -5.07
N THR A 50 -7.71 -12.08 -3.83
CA THR A 50 -7.73 -13.49 -3.47
C THR A 50 -9.13 -14.10 -3.55
N GLU A 51 -10.14 -13.30 -3.88
CA GLU A 51 -11.52 -13.80 -3.96
C GLU A 51 -11.88 -14.26 -5.35
N ASP A 52 -12.95 -15.03 -5.43
CA ASP A 52 -13.48 -15.54 -6.68
C ASP A 52 -14.43 -14.56 -7.39
N ARG A 53 -14.39 -13.32 -7.00
CA ARG A 53 -15.23 -12.27 -7.59
C ARG A 53 -14.40 -10.99 -7.73
N ALA A 54 -14.83 -10.11 -8.62
CA ALA A 54 -14.16 -8.84 -8.80
C ALA A 54 -14.29 -7.95 -7.56
N THR A 55 -13.32 -7.08 -7.35
CA THR A 55 -13.40 -6.08 -6.29
C THR A 55 -14.32 -4.94 -6.69
N VAL A 56 -14.74 -4.15 -5.72
CA VAL A 56 -15.22 -2.81 -6.00
C VAL A 56 -14.03 -1.96 -6.45
N PRO A 57 -14.25 -0.77 -7.03
CA PRO A 57 -13.12 0.10 -7.36
C PRO A 57 -12.28 0.42 -6.13
N ILE A 58 -10.99 0.22 -6.23
CA ILE A 58 -10.05 0.48 -5.15
C ILE A 58 -9.09 1.58 -5.55
N ALA A 59 -8.69 2.37 -4.58
CA ALA A 59 -7.69 3.41 -4.74
C ALA A 59 -6.48 3.07 -3.89
N ILE A 60 -5.30 3.22 -4.46
CA ILE A 60 -4.06 3.03 -3.71
C ILE A 60 -3.28 4.33 -3.69
N GLU A 61 -2.56 4.52 -2.61
CA GLU A 61 -1.65 5.64 -2.47
C GLU A 61 -0.40 5.17 -1.75
N VAL A 62 0.75 5.55 -2.26
CA VAL A 62 2.01 5.30 -1.57
C VAL A 62 2.63 6.65 -1.26
N THR A 63 2.90 6.87 0.01
CA THR A 63 3.66 8.02 0.45
C THR A 63 5.03 7.57 0.93
N GLY A 64 6.00 8.43 0.87
CA GLY A 64 7.34 8.08 1.26
C GLY A 64 8.12 9.22 1.85
N GLN A 65 9.12 8.84 2.64
CA GLN A 65 10.12 9.74 3.20
C GLN A 65 11.48 9.14 2.95
N SER A 66 12.44 9.99 2.62
CA SER A 66 13.84 9.58 2.49
C SER A 66 14.63 10.17 3.65
N GLN A 67 15.71 9.49 4.00
CA GLN A 67 16.64 9.98 5.00
C GLN A 67 17.98 10.27 4.33
N ALA A 68 18.52 11.43 4.59
CA ALA A 68 19.87 11.77 4.16
C ALA A 68 20.55 12.48 5.33
N ASN A 69 21.79 12.11 5.59
CA ASN A 69 22.58 12.69 6.68
C ASN A 69 21.86 12.63 8.04
N GLY A 70 21.14 11.55 8.28
CA GLY A 70 20.45 11.36 9.54
C GLY A 70 19.11 12.07 9.70
N HIS A 71 18.67 12.81 8.68
CA HIS A 71 17.42 13.55 8.73
C HIS A 71 16.38 12.98 7.78
N TRP A 72 15.15 12.82 8.26
CA TRP A 72 14.04 12.40 7.43
C TRP A 72 13.37 13.61 6.80
N ASP A 73 13.15 13.52 5.49
CA ASP A 73 12.44 14.57 4.76
C ASP A 73 10.94 14.47 5.01
N LYS A 74 10.21 15.45 4.56
CA LYS A 74 8.76 15.42 4.64
C LYS A 74 8.20 14.29 3.79
N SER A 75 7.11 13.73 4.23
CA SER A 75 6.41 12.73 3.47
C SER A 75 5.86 13.31 2.17
N SER A 76 6.01 12.59 1.09
CA SER A 76 5.49 13.00 -0.21
C SER A 76 4.73 11.85 -0.86
N SER A 77 3.79 12.20 -1.74
CA SER A 77 3.05 11.20 -2.48
C SER A 77 3.94 10.68 -3.61
N LEU A 78 4.17 9.39 -3.62
CA LEU A 78 5.01 8.74 -4.63
C LEU A 78 4.20 8.12 -5.74
N LEU A 79 3.03 7.59 -5.42
CA LEU A 79 2.22 6.85 -6.35
C LEU A 79 0.76 7.03 -5.98
N HIS A 80 -0.04 7.46 -6.93
CA HIS A 80 -1.47 7.64 -6.72
C HIS A 80 -2.20 7.42 -8.05
N PRO A 81 -2.25 6.18 -8.51
CA PRO A 81 -2.91 5.89 -9.78
C PRO A 81 -4.41 6.08 -9.69
N ALA A 82 -5.05 6.13 -10.84
CA ALA A 82 -6.50 6.13 -10.89
C ALA A 82 -7.06 4.86 -10.25
N ALA A 83 -8.22 4.96 -9.64
CA ALA A 83 -8.88 3.80 -9.05
C ALA A 83 -9.13 2.72 -10.11
N PHE A 84 -9.06 1.48 -9.70
CA PHE A 84 -9.21 0.34 -10.61
C PHE A 84 -9.93 -0.82 -9.93
N VAL A 85 -10.40 -1.73 -10.75
CA VAL A 85 -11.06 -2.96 -10.30
C VAL A 85 -10.13 -4.12 -10.59
N LEU A 86 -9.99 -5.04 -9.65
CA LEU A 86 -9.31 -6.31 -9.88
C LEU A 86 -10.37 -7.39 -10.12
N ASN A 87 -10.24 -8.13 -11.19
CA ASN A 87 -11.10 -9.28 -11.45
C ASN A 87 -10.78 -10.40 -10.47
N LYS A 88 -11.55 -11.48 -10.50
CA LYS A 88 -11.29 -12.61 -9.59
C LYS A 88 -9.86 -13.11 -9.78
N LYS A 89 -9.18 -13.32 -8.67
CA LYS A 89 -7.80 -13.83 -8.65
C LYS A 89 -6.79 -13.00 -9.42
N GLU A 90 -7.16 -11.81 -9.87
CA GLU A 90 -6.25 -10.96 -10.62
C GLU A 90 -5.22 -10.32 -9.71
N GLN A 91 -4.02 -10.15 -10.21
CA GLN A 91 -2.99 -9.40 -9.52
C GLN A 91 -2.57 -8.21 -10.38
N ARG A 92 -2.12 -7.16 -9.71
CA ARG A 92 -1.57 -6.00 -10.39
C ARG A 92 -0.27 -5.60 -9.70
N GLU A 93 0.76 -5.36 -10.49
CA GLU A 93 2.03 -4.86 -9.98
C GLU A 93 2.24 -3.45 -10.53
N ILE A 94 2.70 -2.57 -9.67
CA ILE A 94 3.01 -1.21 -10.03
C ILE A 94 4.40 -0.90 -9.48
N THR A 95 5.26 -0.35 -10.32
CA THR A 95 6.60 0.06 -9.90
C THR A 95 6.73 1.55 -10.14
N LYS A 96 7.18 2.26 -9.12
CA LYS A 96 7.47 3.68 -9.22
C LYS A 96 8.96 3.89 -9.01
N LEU A 97 9.55 4.64 -9.91
CA LEU A 97 10.92 5.05 -9.76
C LEU A 97 10.93 6.34 -8.95
N TRP A 98 11.65 6.33 -7.86
CA TRP A 98 11.75 7.48 -6.97
C TRP A 98 13.21 7.97 -7.00
N ARG A 99 13.40 9.14 -7.58
CA ARG A 99 14.74 9.70 -7.69
C ARG A 99 15.06 10.47 -6.41
N VAL A 100 15.89 9.86 -5.63
CA VAL A 100 16.29 10.47 -4.36
C VAL A 100 17.61 9.86 -3.90
N PRO A 101 18.61 10.67 -3.61
CA PRO A 101 19.80 10.18 -2.94
C PRO A 101 19.41 9.94 -1.47
N ALA A 102 19.42 8.71 -1.07
CA ALA A 102 18.94 8.38 0.27
C ALA A 102 19.81 7.31 0.93
N ASP A 103 20.01 7.47 2.22
CA ASP A 103 20.64 6.47 3.05
C ASP A 103 19.62 5.46 3.57
N ALA A 104 18.39 5.90 3.67
CA ALA A 104 17.27 5.08 4.07
C ALA A 104 15.98 5.63 3.45
N ALA A 105 15.00 4.78 3.30
CA ALA A 105 13.70 5.16 2.80
C ALA A 105 12.63 4.40 3.57
N ARG A 106 11.51 5.06 3.78
CA ARG A 106 10.33 4.41 4.35
C ARG A 106 9.11 4.83 3.58
N THR A 107 8.23 3.88 3.35
CA THR A 107 7.03 4.12 2.56
C THR A 107 5.83 3.53 3.26
N THR A 108 4.69 4.12 3.00
CA THR A 108 3.40 3.61 3.48
C THR A 108 2.46 3.49 2.31
N LEU A 109 1.92 2.30 2.14
CA LEU A 109 0.91 2.02 1.14
C LEU A 109 -0.44 1.96 1.83
N THR A 110 -1.40 2.66 1.29
CA THR A 110 -2.78 2.66 1.77
C THR A 110 -3.68 2.21 0.62
N VAL A 111 -4.54 1.24 0.89
CA VAL A 111 -5.54 0.76 -0.07
C VAL A 111 -6.92 1.04 0.50
N LYS A 112 -7.75 1.73 -0.25
CA LYS A 112 -9.11 2.12 0.17
C LYS A 112 -10.12 1.76 -0.90
N GLU A 113 -11.37 1.61 -0.49
CA GLU A 113 -12.47 1.61 -1.45
C GLU A 113 -12.65 3.02 -1.99
N GLN A 114 -12.76 3.15 -3.29
CA GLN A 114 -12.84 4.46 -3.94
C GLN A 114 -14.08 5.24 -3.51
N GLU A 115 -15.22 4.57 -3.47
CA GLU A 115 -16.48 5.26 -3.21
C GLU A 115 -16.70 5.64 -1.76
N THR A 116 -16.36 4.76 -0.84
CA THR A 116 -16.65 4.96 0.58
C THR A 116 -15.48 5.56 1.33
N GLY A 117 -14.27 5.47 0.77
CA GLY A 117 -13.05 5.85 1.49
C GLY A 117 -12.66 4.85 2.57
N ARG A 118 -13.34 3.69 2.64
CA ARG A 118 -13.05 2.70 3.68
C ARG A 118 -11.67 2.11 3.49
N LEU A 119 -10.88 2.12 4.55
CA LEU A 119 -9.53 1.56 4.53
C LEU A 119 -9.60 0.04 4.43
N LEU A 120 -8.92 -0.53 3.46
CA LEU A 120 -8.87 -1.97 3.26
C LEU A 120 -7.55 -2.57 3.74
N LYS A 121 -6.44 -1.93 3.45
CA LYS A 121 -5.11 -2.41 3.82
C LYS A 121 -4.16 -1.24 4.02
N THR A 122 -3.20 -1.43 4.92
CA THR A 122 -2.06 -0.54 5.08
C THR A 122 -0.81 -1.40 5.18
N GLU A 123 0.18 -1.10 4.38
CA GLU A 123 1.48 -1.77 4.43
C GLU A 123 2.58 -0.73 4.56
N ARG A 124 3.65 -1.10 5.25
CA ARG A 124 4.80 -0.23 5.42
C ARG A 124 6.05 -0.97 5.05
N ALA A 125 6.97 -0.26 4.42
CA ALA A 125 8.29 -0.78 4.12
C ALA A 125 9.32 0.26 4.48
N GLU A 126 10.34 -0.17 5.17
CA GLU A 126 11.45 0.70 5.53
C GLU A 126 12.73 -0.07 5.29
N GLN A 127 13.70 0.59 4.69
CA GLN A 127 14.97 -0.03 4.40
C GLN A 127 16.11 0.97 4.55
N VAL A 128 17.14 0.53 5.24
CA VAL A 128 18.40 1.26 5.32
C VAL A 128 19.29 0.70 4.22
N PHE A 129 19.80 1.59 3.39
CA PHE A 129 20.65 1.18 2.29
C PHE A 129 22.08 1.30 2.75
N SER A 130 22.76 0.18 2.84
CA SER A 130 24.14 0.23 3.20
C SER A 130 24.92 1.07 2.22
N PRO A 131 25.69 2.00 2.64
CA PRO A 131 26.55 2.72 1.75
C PRO A 131 27.52 1.74 1.18
N ALA A 132 27.52 1.72 -0.05
CA ALA A 132 28.37 0.80 -0.72
C ALA A 132 29.76 0.95 -0.24
N ALA A 133 29.91 1.99 0.26
CA ALA A 133 31.09 2.14 0.67
C ALA A 133 31.64 1.59 1.68
N ALA A 134 31.03 1.34 2.18
CA ALA A 134 31.66 0.82 3.09
C ALA A 134 32.93 0.39 2.65
N PRO A 135 33.24 0.67 2.24
CA PRO A 135 34.14 0.08 1.92
C PRO A 135 35.33 0.17 2.22
N THR A 136 35.04 0.34 2.30
CA THR A 136 35.77 0.33 2.38
C THR A 136 36.65 -0.07 2.86
N ALA A 137 36.63 -0.30 3.13
CA ALA A 137 37.37 -0.75 3.50
C ALA A 137 38.60 -0.72 3.27
N LYS A 138 38.90 -0.47 3.25
CA LYS A 138 39.94 -0.49 3.03
C LYS A 138 40.90 -0.65 3.37
N PRO A 139 41.29 -1.05 3.51
CA PRO A 139 42.39 -1.23 3.87
C PRO A 139 43.26 -0.80 3.73
#